data_845312727d394bfb164b899241322304
#
_entry.id   845312727d394bfb164b899241322304
#
_cell.length_a   1.000
_cell.length_b   1.000
_cell.length_c   1.000
_cell.angle_alpha   90.00
_cell.angle_beta   90.00
_cell.angle_gamma   90.00
#
_symmetry.space_group_name_H-M   'P 1'
#
loop_
_entity.id
_entity.type
_entity.pdbx_description
1 polymer ?
#
loop_
_entity_poly.entity_id
_entity_poly.type
_entity_poly.pdbx_seq_one_letter_code
_entity_poly.pdbx_strand_id
1 'polypeptide(L)'
;MQLQQMEESLNKFTTKKAGNLVIAIMLVIGMVFLADGIRVEAAVSTSRAERIKIELKDLINKVNQNYYEGVDIDRMLNKVLEEADDQTDINTISKKFVQELNDPYSVYYTKKELESFNNSMKGEYYGIGVEITKDKATGGILINRVFPNGPAEKAKLKKGDIILKAGNKNLTKLGITEASTYVKGEKGTKITLTILRGKSKKKIKVERNEVIMPSVFSKTYNKGRIGYIKITAFLENTAKEFIKTLDKFEKNSVEGVVIDLRDNGGGFVGTAYNMLNRILPSGETVFSFQYGNGEVERHITEDDSLEEDKVFDIPICIMINKNTASASEIFSGALRDNGYAEIVGETSYGKGVAQSVFEIYENNDDTVIGGLKLTTMKYYLPDGESINKIGITPDYKVKDNKKTVKDEQLEKALKEIRKIIE
;
A
#
# COMPACT_ATOMS: atom_id res chain seq x y z
N MET A 1 68.10 16.48 -10.55
CA MET A 1 69.08 17.24 -9.79
C MET A 1 68.77 17.40 -8.30
N GLN A 2 67.49 17.38 -7.87
CA GLN A 2 67.13 17.44 -6.44
C GLN A 2 67.16 16.10 -5.69
N LEU A 3 67.00 14.97 -6.35
CA LEU A 3 67.10 13.63 -5.75
C LEU A 3 68.51 13.16 -5.44
N GLN A 4 69.50 13.59 -6.24
CA GLN A 4 70.93 13.29 -5.99
C GLN A 4 71.52 14.08 -4.82
N GLN A 5 71.00 15.26 -4.50
CA GLN A 5 71.48 16.04 -3.34
C GLN A 5 70.90 15.54 -2.01
N MET A 6 69.78 14.81 -2.04
CA MET A 6 69.24 14.15 -0.86
C MET A 6 69.98 12.86 -0.46
N GLU A 7 70.49 12.11 -1.44
CA GLU A 7 71.26 10.88 -1.14
C GLU A 7 72.66 11.17 -0.58
N GLU A 8 73.34 12.26 -1.03
CA GLU A 8 74.63 12.65 -0.45
C GLU A 8 74.52 13.21 0.96
N SER A 9 73.39 13.74 1.37
CA SER A 9 73.17 14.26 2.72
C SER A 9 72.89 13.16 3.75
N LEU A 10 72.35 12.01 3.29
CA LEU A 10 72.06 10.83 4.14
C LEU A 10 73.29 9.99 4.49
N ASN A 11 74.37 10.07 3.69
CA ASN A 11 75.61 9.25 3.87
C ASN A 11 76.67 9.89 4.79
N LYS A 12 76.43 11.11 5.29
CA LYS A 12 77.39 11.79 6.21
C LYS A 12 77.07 11.70 7.72
N PHE A 13 76.05 10.92 8.09
CA PHE A 13 75.62 10.80 9.52
C PHE A 13 75.91 9.44 10.16
N THR A 14 76.84 8.67 9.60
CA THR A 14 77.22 7.37 10.22
C THR A 14 78.59 7.47 10.88
N THR A 15 78.66 7.88 12.17
CA THR A 15 79.69 7.36 13.09
C THR A 15 79.22 7.55 14.58
N LYS A 16 79.10 6.47 15.26
CA LYS A 16 79.26 6.21 16.69
C LYS A 16 78.40 6.90 17.76
N LYS A 17 77.40 7.76 17.42
CA LYS A 17 76.36 8.20 18.38
C LYS A 17 74.97 7.76 17.98
N ALA A 18 74.80 7.03 16.88
CA ALA A 18 73.52 6.62 16.31
C ALA A 18 72.93 5.36 16.92
N GLY A 19 73.72 4.54 17.61
CA GLY A 19 73.18 3.28 18.18
C GLY A 19 72.12 3.49 19.24
N ASN A 20 72.36 4.48 20.15
CA ASN A 20 71.40 4.77 21.23
C ASN A 20 70.18 5.57 20.78
N LEU A 21 70.36 6.37 19.70
CA LEU A 21 69.23 7.13 19.12
C LEU A 21 68.31 6.26 18.30
N VAL A 22 68.84 5.29 17.57
CA VAL A 22 68.03 4.32 16.79
C VAL A 22 67.26 3.39 17.71
N ILE A 23 67.86 2.93 18.82
CA ILE A 23 67.14 2.14 19.84
C ILE A 23 66.07 2.98 20.53
N ALA A 24 66.35 4.28 20.83
CA ALA A 24 65.35 5.17 21.43
C ALA A 24 64.21 5.49 20.43
N ILE A 25 64.52 5.64 19.13
CA ILE A 25 63.50 5.86 18.07
C ILE A 25 62.72 4.59 17.83
N MET A 26 63.34 3.39 17.82
CA MET A 26 62.61 2.12 17.72
C MET A 26 61.73 1.86 18.96
N LEU A 27 62.18 2.25 20.17
CA LEU A 27 61.36 2.13 21.37
C LEU A 27 60.18 3.13 21.37
N VAL A 28 60.39 4.34 20.82
CA VAL A 28 59.29 5.34 20.67
C VAL A 28 58.35 4.93 19.55
N ILE A 29 58.85 4.43 18.44
CA ILE A 29 58.00 3.88 17.36
C ILE A 29 57.29 2.64 17.82
N GLY A 30 57.96 1.74 18.57
CA GLY A 30 57.31 0.57 19.15
C GLY A 30 56.25 0.93 20.20
N MET A 31 56.47 1.98 21.00
CA MET A 31 55.43 2.48 21.93
C MET A 31 54.29 3.23 21.20
N VAL A 32 54.58 3.91 20.09
CA VAL A 32 53.53 4.51 19.26
C VAL A 32 52.71 3.41 18.57
N PHE A 33 53.36 2.36 18.02
CA PHE A 33 52.62 1.23 17.46
C PHE A 33 51.88 0.39 18.50
N LEU A 34 52.42 0.27 19.72
CA LEU A 34 51.67 -0.34 20.84
C LEU A 34 50.54 0.55 21.33
N ALA A 35 50.73 1.88 21.38
CA ALA A 35 49.69 2.81 21.74
C ALA A 35 48.62 2.93 20.66
N ASP A 36 48.98 2.87 19.36
CA ASP A 36 48.05 2.83 18.26
C ASP A 36 47.37 1.44 18.14
N GLY A 37 48.07 0.33 18.42
CA GLY A 37 47.47 -1.00 18.53
C GLY A 37 46.44 -1.11 19.67
N ILE A 38 46.76 -0.55 20.82
CA ILE A 38 45.80 -0.46 21.93
C ILE A 38 44.67 0.55 21.65
N ARG A 39 44.92 1.61 20.88
CA ARG A 39 43.85 2.52 20.38
C ARG A 39 43.01 1.88 19.29
N VAL A 40 43.56 1.00 18.46
CA VAL A 40 42.78 0.30 17.42
C VAL A 40 41.88 -0.77 18.04
N GLU A 41 42.31 -1.44 19.13
CA GLU A 41 41.40 -2.34 19.88
C GLU A 41 40.43 -1.58 20.81
N ALA A 42 40.79 -0.40 21.31
CA ALA A 42 39.88 0.45 22.10
C ALA A 42 38.90 1.28 21.24
N ALA A 43 39.12 1.34 19.93
CA ALA A 43 38.27 2.12 19.00
C ALA A 43 37.10 1.34 18.41
N VAL A 44 36.82 0.11 18.83
CA VAL A 44 35.78 -0.74 18.20
C VAL A 44 34.74 -1.30 19.17
N SER A 45 34.54 -0.69 20.31
CA SER A 45 33.25 -0.89 21.01
C SER A 45 32.36 0.33 20.75
N THR A 46 31.92 0.50 19.51
CA THR A 46 30.77 1.38 19.24
C THR A 46 29.67 0.94 20.18
N SER A 47 29.17 1.84 21.03
CA SER A 47 28.07 1.50 21.93
C SER A 47 26.92 0.93 21.11
N ARG A 48 26.11 0.04 21.69
CA ARG A 48 24.94 -0.49 21.00
C ARG A 48 24.04 0.62 20.46
N ALA A 49 23.86 1.69 21.24
CA ALA A 49 23.09 2.86 20.82
C ALA A 49 23.64 3.48 19.53
N GLU A 50 24.97 3.61 19.40
CA GLU A 50 25.57 4.13 18.17
C GLU A 50 25.38 3.17 16.98
N ARG A 51 25.45 1.86 17.19
CA ARG A 51 25.16 0.88 16.13
C ARG A 51 23.72 0.97 15.66
N ILE A 52 22.74 1.04 16.59
CA ILE A 52 21.33 1.21 16.26
C ILE A 52 21.11 2.52 15.48
N LYS A 53 21.71 3.63 15.90
CA LYS A 53 21.63 4.90 15.14
C LYS A 53 22.15 4.78 13.72
N ILE A 54 23.26 4.06 13.54
CA ILE A 54 23.82 3.78 12.22
C ILE A 54 22.86 2.93 11.38
N GLU A 55 22.31 1.85 11.94
CA GLU A 55 21.39 0.96 11.25
C GLU A 55 20.05 1.62 10.91
N LEU A 56 19.57 2.55 11.75
CA LEU A 56 18.34 3.32 11.52
C LEU A 56 18.55 4.57 10.68
N LYS A 57 19.76 4.93 10.26
CA LYS A 57 20.07 6.22 9.64
C LYS A 57 19.17 6.58 8.47
N ASP A 58 18.93 5.66 7.55
CA ASP A 58 18.08 5.90 6.38
C ASP A 58 16.61 6.10 6.80
N LEU A 59 16.10 5.27 7.71
CA LEU A 59 14.77 5.39 8.29
C LEU A 59 14.57 6.75 8.98
N ILE A 60 15.53 7.13 9.85
CA ILE A 60 15.52 8.41 10.57
C ILE A 60 15.48 9.58 9.60
N ASN A 61 16.34 9.56 8.58
CA ASN A 61 16.40 10.62 7.57
C ASN A 61 15.07 10.76 6.82
N LYS A 62 14.47 9.65 6.39
CA LYS A 62 13.19 9.66 5.68
C LYS A 62 12.05 10.20 6.55
N VAL A 63 11.99 9.80 7.82
CA VAL A 63 11.01 10.34 8.78
C VAL A 63 11.22 11.84 8.98
N ASN A 64 12.44 12.26 9.28
CA ASN A 64 12.76 13.66 9.57
C ASN A 64 12.48 14.61 8.40
N GLN A 65 12.74 14.14 7.17
CA GLN A 65 12.59 14.97 5.97
C GLN A 65 11.16 15.02 5.43
N ASN A 66 10.37 13.97 5.68
CA ASN A 66 9.12 13.78 4.93
C ASN A 66 7.87 13.68 5.81
N TYR A 67 7.99 13.52 7.13
CA TYR A 67 6.79 13.43 7.97
C TYR A 67 6.07 14.78 8.01
N TYR A 68 4.76 14.74 7.77
CA TYR A 68 3.95 15.94 7.57
C TYR A 68 3.94 16.92 8.77
N GLU A 69 3.84 16.40 9.99
CA GLU A 69 3.70 17.24 11.20
C GLU A 69 5.03 17.69 11.81
N GLY A 70 6.17 17.22 11.26
CA GLY A 70 7.46 17.40 11.88
C GLY A 70 7.61 16.52 13.13
N VAL A 71 8.84 16.29 13.58
CA VAL A 71 9.13 15.36 14.67
C VAL A 71 10.35 15.79 15.49
N ASP A 72 10.37 15.40 16.74
CA ASP A 72 11.55 15.41 17.60
C ASP A 72 12.22 14.02 17.53
N ILE A 73 13.14 13.88 16.59
CA ILE A 73 13.87 12.63 16.32
C ILE A 73 14.67 12.18 17.56
N ASP A 74 15.31 13.10 18.27
CA ASP A 74 16.14 12.75 19.43
C ASP A 74 15.28 12.16 20.56
N ARG A 75 14.12 12.75 20.82
CA ARG A 75 13.17 12.22 21.79
C ARG A 75 12.69 10.81 21.41
N MET A 76 12.30 10.62 20.15
CA MET A 76 11.83 9.32 19.65
C MET A 76 12.91 8.25 19.76
N LEU A 77 14.14 8.59 19.35
CA LEU A 77 15.28 7.69 19.38
C LEU A 77 15.67 7.30 20.78
N ASN A 78 15.79 8.29 21.70
CA ASN A 78 16.12 8.04 23.11
C ASN A 78 15.10 7.09 23.74
N LYS A 79 13.80 7.31 23.53
CA LYS A 79 12.75 6.44 24.07
C LYS A 79 12.87 5.00 23.58
N VAL A 80 13.13 4.81 22.29
CA VAL A 80 13.29 3.46 21.71
C VAL A 80 14.56 2.77 22.20
N LEU A 81 15.66 3.53 22.39
CA LEU A 81 16.91 3.02 22.94
C LEU A 81 16.79 2.60 24.41
N GLU A 82 16.01 3.32 25.22
CA GLU A 82 15.73 2.96 26.61
C GLU A 82 14.96 1.63 26.73
N GLU A 83 14.07 1.33 25.75
CA GLU A 83 13.27 0.12 25.73
C GLU A 83 13.95 -1.08 25.05
N ALA A 84 15.05 -0.88 24.31
CA ALA A 84 15.74 -1.91 23.56
C ALA A 84 16.79 -2.63 24.41
N ASP A 85 16.60 -3.91 24.65
CA ASP A 85 17.61 -4.79 25.25
C ASP A 85 18.59 -5.33 24.20
N ASP A 86 19.62 -6.07 24.63
CA ASP A 86 20.66 -6.62 23.74
C ASP A 86 20.16 -7.67 22.76
N GLN A 87 18.97 -8.21 22.92
CA GLN A 87 18.37 -9.23 22.08
C GLN A 87 17.33 -8.64 21.09
N THR A 88 16.96 -7.36 21.24
CA THR A 88 15.95 -6.73 20.37
C THR A 88 16.50 -6.56 18.95
N ASP A 89 15.87 -7.17 17.96
CA ASP A 89 16.27 -7.06 16.56
C ASP A 89 15.92 -5.69 15.96
N ILE A 90 16.63 -5.32 14.89
CA ILE A 90 16.49 -4.00 14.25
C ILE A 90 15.10 -3.74 13.66
N ASN A 91 14.40 -4.76 13.17
CA ASN A 91 13.05 -4.58 12.65
C ASN A 91 12.08 -4.22 13.77
N THR A 92 12.24 -4.83 14.95
CA THR A 92 11.44 -4.49 16.14
C THR A 92 11.72 -3.06 16.58
N ILE A 93 12.98 -2.63 16.58
CA ILE A 93 13.39 -1.26 16.91
C ILE A 93 12.81 -0.28 15.90
N SER A 94 12.90 -0.57 14.59
CA SER A 94 12.34 0.25 13.50
C SER A 94 10.83 0.41 13.64
N LYS A 95 10.10 -0.66 13.95
CA LYS A 95 8.65 -0.60 14.20
C LYS A 95 8.31 0.29 15.39
N LYS A 96 9.02 0.14 16.51
CA LYS A 96 8.83 0.99 17.69
C LYS A 96 9.15 2.45 17.37
N PHE A 97 10.23 2.73 16.64
CA PHE A 97 10.59 4.10 16.24
C PHE A 97 9.47 4.77 15.44
N VAL A 98 8.89 4.10 14.46
CA VAL A 98 7.77 4.63 13.68
C VAL A 98 6.49 4.75 14.51
N GLN A 99 6.25 3.86 15.49
CA GLN A 99 5.12 3.96 16.42
C GLN A 99 5.16 5.21 17.31
N GLU A 100 6.36 5.75 17.61
CA GLU A 100 6.50 7.00 18.38
C GLU A 100 5.95 8.24 17.66
N LEU A 101 5.67 8.16 16.35
CA LEU A 101 4.93 9.19 15.64
C LEU A 101 3.48 9.35 16.14
N ASN A 102 2.92 8.33 16.81
CA ASN A 102 1.49 8.26 17.19
C ASN A 102 0.54 8.50 16.02
N ASP A 103 0.99 8.18 14.82
CA ASP A 103 0.22 8.24 13.59
C ASP A 103 -0.24 6.83 13.17
N PRO A 104 -1.56 6.55 13.17
CA PRO A 104 -2.07 5.22 12.84
C PRO A 104 -1.85 4.82 11.37
N TYR A 105 -1.44 5.75 10.53
CA TYR A 105 -1.25 5.52 9.09
C TYR A 105 0.22 5.27 8.71
N SER A 106 1.16 5.69 9.57
CA SER A 106 2.59 5.46 9.36
C SER A 106 3.01 4.10 9.90
N VAL A 107 3.70 3.30 9.08
CA VAL A 107 4.07 1.91 9.39
C VAL A 107 5.43 1.57 8.81
N TYR A 108 6.31 0.97 9.63
CA TYR A 108 7.51 0.29 9.13
C TYR A 108 7.18 -1.15 8.73
N TYR A 109 7.62 -1.56 7.58
CA TYR A 109 7.53 -2.91 7.05
C TYR A 109 8.90 -3.58 7.00
N THR A 110 9.04 -4.80 7.49
CA THR A 110 10.17 -5.66 7.12
C THR A 110 10.17 -5.89 5.61
N LYS A 111 11.28 -6.31 5.03
CA LYS A 111 11.37 -6.63 3.58
C LYS A 111 10.23 -7.52 3.10
N LYS A 112 9.93 -8.59 3.84
CA LYS A 112 8.83 -9.51 3.50
C LYS A 112 7.45 -8.87 3.61
N GLU A 113 7.23 -8.00 4.61
CA GLU A 113 5.97 -7.27 4.77
C GLU A 113 5.80 -6.22 3.66
N LEU A 114 6.89 -5.56 3.24
CA LEU A 114 6.89 -4.62 2.12
C LEU A 114 6.54 -5.31 0.79
N GLU A 115 7.15 -6.46 0.51
CA GLU A 115 6.81 -7.28 -0.66
C GLU A 115 5.34 -7.69 -0.66
N SER A 116 4.82 -8.11 0.50
CA SER A 116 3.40 -8.47 0.67
C SER A 116 2.48 -7.26 0.47
N PHE A 117 2.86 -6.11 1.00
CA PHE A 117 2.13 -4.85 0.82
C PHE A 117 2.11 -4.45 -0.67
N ASN A 118 3.25 -4.42 -1.35
CA ASN A 118 3.35 -4.08 -2.76
C ASN A 118 2.51 -5.01 -3.64
N ASN A 119 2.56 -6.33 -3.40
CA ASN A 119 1.73 -7.30 -4.12
C ASN A 119 0.23 -7.05 -3.89
N SER A 120 -0.16 -6.72 -2.65
CA SER A 120 -1.56 -6.42 -2.34
C SER A 120 -2.06 -5.15 -3.03
N MET A 121 -1.22 -4.13 -3.16
CA MET A 121 -1.54 -2.87 -3.85
C MET A 121 -1.62 -3.06 -5.38
N LYS A 122 -0.83 -3.95 -5.95
CA LYS A 122 -0.98 -4.38 -7.35
C LYS A 122 -2.26 -5.18 -7.60
N GLY A 123 -2.92 -5.64 -6.54
CA GLY A 123 -4.03 -6.57 -6.64
C GLY A 123 -3.58 -7.99 -6.98
N GLU A 124 -2.31 -8.29 -6.76
CA GLU A 124 -1.68 -9.56 -7.04
C GLU A 124 -1.52 -10.38 -5.76
N TYR A 125 -1.82 -11.65 -5.84
CA TYR A 125 -1.46 -12.59 -4.80
C TYR A 125 -1.12 -13.96 -5.38
N TYR A 126 -0.29 -14.70 -4.68
CA TYR A 126 0.02 -16.06 -5.09
C TYR A 126 -0.94 -17.05 -4.44
N GLY A 127 -1.70 -17.75 -5.28
CA GLY A 127 -2.73 -18.67 -4.80
C GLY A 127 -3.46 -19.37 -5.91
N ILE A 128 -4.74 -19.69 -5.66
CA ILE A 128 -5.57 -20.43 -6.64
C ILE A 128 -6.57 -19.57 -7.41
N GLY A 129 -6.83 -18.31 -7.02
CA GLY A 129 -7.73 -17.41 -7.75
C GLY A 129 -9.21 -17.68 -7.50
N VAL A 130 -9.63 -17.55 -6.23
CA VAL A 130 -11.02 -17.71 -5.80
C VAL A 130 -11.40 -16.67 -4.72
N GLU A 131 -12.66 -16.22 -4.78
CA GLU A 131 -13.30 -15.52 -3.66
C GLU A 131 -14.00 -16.57 -2.77
N ILE A 132 -13.79 -16.46 -1.45
CA ILE A 132 -14.19 -17.48 -0.50
C ILE A 132 -14.95 -16.91 0.69
N THR A 133 -15.87 -17.73 1.23
CA THR A 133 -16.52 -17.51 2.53
C THR A 133 -16.52 -18.80 3.35
N LYS A 134 -16.88 -18.69 4.64
CA LYS A 134 -17.06 -19.85 5.50
C LYS A 134 -18.42 -20.48 5.23
N ASP A 135 -18.45 -21.77 4.88
CA ASP A 135 -19.70 -22.52 4.80
C ASP A 135 -20.14 -22.97 6.19
N LYS A 136 -21.31 -22.50 6.64
CA LYS A 136 -21.82 -22.77 7.98
C LYS A 136 -22.21 -24.24 8.20
N ALA A 137 -22.65 -24.92 7.14
CA ALA A 137 -23.15 -26.31 7.25
C ALA A 137 -22.02 -27.32 7.41
N THR A 138 -20.95 -27.19 6.64
CA THR A 138 -19.83 -28.13 6.65
C THR A 138 -18.63 -27.62 7.46
N GLY A 139 -18.61 -26.32 7.77
CA GLY A 139 -17.43 -25.64 8.31
C GLY A 139 -16.27 -25.53 7.30
N GLY A 140 -16.47 -25.92 6.05
CA GLY A 140 -15.49 -25.78 4.97
C GLY A 140 -15.41 -24.35 4.41
N ILE A 141 -14.69 -24.19 3.32
CA ILE A 141 -14.49 -22.92 2.62
C ILE A 141 -15.28 -22.97 1.32
N LEU A 142 -16.36 -22.19 1.26
CA LEU A 142 -17.22 -22.08 0.07
C LEU A 142 -16.57 -21.16 -0.96
N ILE A 143 -16.48 -21.60 -2.20
CA ILE A 143 -16.07 -20.78 -3.34
C ILE A 143 -17.28 -19.99 -3.84
N ASN A 144 -17.27 -18.68 -3.63
CA ASN A 144 -18.31 -17.76 -4.12
C ASN A 144 -18.09 -17.40 -5.57
N ARG A 145 -16.82 -17.27 -5.98
CA ARG A 145 -16.40 -16.93 -7.33
C ARG A 145 -15.06 -17.57 -7.64
N VAL A 146 -14.89 -17.96 -8.90
CA VAL A 146 -13.61 -18.32 -9.50
C VAL A 146 -13.19 -17.17 -10.41
N PHE A 147 -11.94 -16.69 -10.24
CA PHE A 147 -11.44 -15.59 -11.07
C PHE A 147 -11.06 -16.09 -12.46
N PRO A 148 -11.39 -15.32 -13.51
CA PRO A 148 -11.09 -15.70 -14.88
C PRO A 148 -9.57 -15.80 -15.10
N ASN A 149 -9.18 -16.71 -16.00
CA ASN A 149 -7.79 -16.98 -16.36
C ASN A 149 -6.88 -17.45 -15.19
N GLY A 150 -7.45 -17.61 -13.98
CA GLY A 150 -6.72 -18.01 -12.78
C GLY A 150 -6.49 -19.53 -12.67
N PRO A 151 -5.64 -19.95 -11.70
CA PRO A 151 -5.34 -21.36 -11.45
C PRO A 151 -6.55 -22.23 -11.13
N ALA A 152 -7.53 -21.71 -10.39
CA ALA A 152 -8.75 -22.42 -10.03
C ALA A 152 -9.62 -22.74 -11.26
N GLU A 153 -9.74 -21.79 -12.19
CA GLU A 153 -10.47 -21.98 -13.43
C GLU A 153 -9.79 -23.06 -14.30
N LYS A 154 -8.46 -22.97 -14.47
CA LYS A 154 -7.66 -23.97 -15.19
C LYS A 154 -7.80 -25.37 -14.57
N ALA A 155 -7.91 -25.44 -13.24
CA ALA A 155 -8.14 -26.68 -12.50
C ALA A 155 -9.63 -27.10 -12.48
N LYS A 156 -10.55 -26.36 -13.14
CA LYS A 156 -11.99 -26.62 -13.22
C LYS A 156 -12.71 -26.63 -11.86
N LEU A 157 -12.22 -25.82 -10.92
CA LEU A 157 -12.98 -25.43 -9.74
C LEU A 157 -14.16 -24.56 -10.15
N LYS A 158 -15.27 -24.61 -9.38
CA LYS A 158 -16.50 -23.91 -9.71
C LYS A 158 -17.04 -23.15 -8.50
N LYS A 159 -17.81 -22.09 -8.76
CA LYS A 159 -18.68 -21.48 -7.75
C LYS A 159 -19.56 -22.57 -7.12
N GLY A 160 -19.68 -22.54 -5.79
CA GLY A 160 -20.44 -23.54 -5.01
C GLY A 160 -19.61 -24.76 -4.58
N ASP A 161 -18.37 -24.92 -5.02
CA ASP A 161 -17.47 -25.92 -4.43
C ASP A 161 -17.12 -25.53 -2.98
N ILE A 162 -17.08 -26.52 -2.08
CA ILE A 162 -16.67 -26.30 -0.69
C ILE A 162 -15.35 -27.01 -0.46
N ILE A 163 -14.28 -26.27 -0.15
CA ILE A 163 -12.97 -26.82 0.16
C ILE A 163 -12.96 -27.34 1.59
N LEU A 164 -12.79 -28.62 1.77
CA LEU A 164 -12.73 -29.30 3.06
C LEU A 164 -11.30 -29.49 3.56
N LYS A 165 -10.37 -29.76 2.63
CA LYS A 165 -8.94 -29.95 2.93
C LYS A 165 -8.05 -29.28 1.89
N ALA A 166 -6.90 -28.78 2.34
CA ALA A 166 -5.78 -28.30 1.52
C ALA A 166 -4.55 -29.15 1.85
N GLY A 167 -4.13 -30.02 0.91
CA GLY A 167 -3.18 -31.10 1.21
C GLY A 167 -3.72 -32.01 2.32
N ASN A 168 -2.93 -32.20 3.36
CA ASN A 168 -3.32 -32.98 4.55
C ASN A 168 -4.07 -32.16 5.61
N LYS A 169 -4.09 -30.82 5.51
CA LYS A 169 -4.73 -29.97 6.51
C LYS A 169 -6.26 -29.93 6.34
N ASN A 170 -6.96 -30.23 7.40
CA ASN A 170 -8.41 -30.09 7.46
C ASN A 170 -8.79 -28.63 7.74
N LEU A 171 -9.60 -28.00 6.87
CA LEU A 171 -9.97 -26.59 6.94
C LEU A 171 -11.30 -26.35 7.68
N THR A 172 -12.07 -27.39 7.96
CA THR A 172 -13.45 -27.25 8.47
C THR A 172 -13.52 -26.65 9.88
N LYS A 173 -12.47 -26.80 10.68
CA LYS A 173 -12.40 -26.25 12.05
C LYS A 173 -11.65 -24.93 12.16
N LEU A 174 -11.10 -24.41 11.06
CA LEU A 174 -10.29 -23.19 11.03
C LEU A 174 -11.15 -21.96 10.72
N GLY A 175 -10.73 -20.79 11.21
CA GLY A 175 -11.27 -19.51 10.74
C GLY A 175 -10.97 -19.28 9.25
N ILE A 176 -11.71 -18.37 8.58
CA ILE A 176 -11.52 -18.12 7.13
C ILE A 176 -10.11 -17.60 6.83
N THR A 177 -9.59 -16.71 7.66
CA THR A 177 -8.23 -16.13 7.50
C THR A 177 -7.16 -17.22 7.59
N GLU A 178 -7.20 -18.04 8.65
CA GLU A 178 -6.25 -19.15 8.82
C GLU A 178 -6.39 -20.19 7.70
N ALA A 179 -7.60 -20.58 7.34
CA ALA A 179 -7.83 -21.53 6.25
C ALA A 179 -7.29 -21.04 4.91
N SER A 180 -7.38 -19.72 4.64
CA SER A 180 -6.86 -19.11 3.41
C SER A 180 -5.34 -19.23 3.28
N THR A 181 -4.58 -19.22 4.38
CA THR A 181 -3.12 -19.36 4.35
C THR A 181 -2.67 -20.70 3.80
N TYR A 182 -3.44 -21.77 4.03
CA TYR A 182 -3.15 -23.09 3.48
C TYR A 182 -3.48 -23.23 1.99
N VAL A 183 -4.40 -22.40 1.48
CA VAL A 183 -4.77 -22.37 0.06
C VAL A 183 -3.81 -21.50 -0.74
N LYS A 184 -3.38 -20.36 -0.18
CA LYS A 184 -2.30 -19.54 -0.71
C LYS A 184 -0.97 -20.28 -0.67
N GLY A 185 0.06 -19.74 -1.33
CA GLY A 185 1.43 -20.28 -1.31
C GLY A 185 2.19 -19.87 -2.56
N GLU A 186 3.47 -20.13 -2.60
CA GLU A 186 4.41 -19.69 -3.62
C GLU A 186 4.00 -20.10 -5.05
N LYS A 187 4.34 -19.24 -6.01
CA LYS A 187 4.12 -19.45 -7.45
C LYS A 187 4.75 -20.76 -7.90
N GLY A 188 4.03 -21.53 -8.72
CA GLY A 188 4.48 -22.82 -9.25
C GLY A 188 4.28 -24.01 -8.31
N THR A 189 4.01 -23.79 -7.01
CA THR A 189 3.74 -24.89 -6.08
C THR A 189 2.37 -25.51 -6.34
N LYS A 190 2.25 -26.83 -6.11
CA LYS A 190 1.02 -27.58 -6.36
C LYS A 190 0.35 -27.98 -5.06
N ILE A 191 -0.97 -27.79 -4.98
CA ILE A 191 -1.79 -28.22 -3.86
C ILE A 191 -2.92 -29.12 -4.31
N THR A 192 -3.18 -30.20 -3.57
CA THR A 192 -4.36 -31.03 -3.76
C THR A 192 -5.46 -30.59 -2.81
N LEU A 193 -6.57 -30.11 -3.36
CA LEU A 193 -7.75 -29.72 -2.60
C LEU A 193 -8.75 -30.89 -2.55
N THR A 194 -9.27 -31.20 -1.35
CA THR A 194 -10.43 -32.07 -1.24
C THR A 194 -11.66 -31.15 -1.15
N ILE A 195 -12.51 -31.22 -2.16
CA ILE A 195 -13.73 -30.39 -2.25
C ILE A 195 -14.98 -31.24 -2.14
N LEU A 196 -16.07 -30.59 -1.73
CA LEU A 196 -17.43 -31.10 -1.87
C LEU A 196 -18.12 -30.30 -2.97
N ARG A 197 -18.58 -31.02 -4.03
CA ARG A 197 -19.40 -30.46 -5.14
C ARG A 197 -20.74 -31.16 -5.15
N GLY A 198 -21.78 -30.43 -4.74
CA GLY A 198 -23.07 -31.05 -4.39
C GLY A 198 -22.89 -32.08 -3.26
N LYS A 199 -23.22 -33.33 -3.49
CA LYS A 199 -23.03 -34.43 -2.51
C LYS A 199 -21.73 -35.21 -2.71
N SER A 200 -20.94 -34.91 -3.75
CA SER A 200 -19.77 -35.70 -4.14
C SER A 200 -18.46 -35.06 -3.66
N LYS A 201 -17.61 -35.82 -2.97
CA LYS A 201 -16.23 -35.41 -2.65
C LYS A 201 -15.33 -35.67 -3.84
N LYS A 202 -14.46 -34.69 -4.15
CA LYS A 202 -13.49 -34.77 -5.25
C LYS A 202 -12.14 -34.27 -4.77
N LYS A 203 -11.07 -34.83 -5.35
CA LYS A 203 -9.70 -34.29 -5.19
C LYS A 203 -9.33 -33.55 -6.46
N ILE A 204 -8.92 -32.29 -6.34
CA ILE A 204 -8.51 -31.45 -7.46
C ILE A 204 -7.11 -30.91 -7.14
N LYS A 205 -6.17 -31.16 -8.07
CA LYS A 205 -4.81 -30.60 -7.97
C LYS A 205 -4.80 -29.25 -8.65
N VAL A 206 -4.32 -28.23 -7.95
CA VAL A 206 -4.21 -26.86 -8.43
C VAL A 206 -2.77 -26.43 -8.33
N GLU A 207 -2.22 -25.86 -9.38
CA GLU A 207 -0.91 -25.20 -9.36
C GLU A 207 -1.12 -23.73 -8.98
N ARG A 208 -0.52 -23.28 -7.88
CA ARG A 208 -0.60 -21.90 -7.46
C ARG A 208 0.14 -21.02 -8.44
N ASN A 209 -0.43 -19.89 -8.74
CA ASN A 209 0.18 -18.88 -9.60
C ASN A 209 -0.20 -17.50 -9.11
N GLU A 210 0.35 -16.51 -9.76
CA GLU A 210 -0.08 -15.14 -9.64
C GLU A 210 -1.56 -15.02 -10.05
N VAL A 211 -2.31 -14.33 -9.25
CA VAL A 211 -3.74 -14.09 -9.43
C VAL A 211 -3.97 -12.60 -9.33
N ILE A 212 -4.49 -12.02 -10.40
CA ILE A 212 -4.97 -10.64 -10.39
C ILE A 212 -6.37 -10.64 -9.79
N MET A 213 -6.56 -9.90 -8.70
CA MET A 213 -7.84 -9.78 -8.03
C MET A 213 -8.65 -8.66 -8.70
N PRO A 214 -9.81 -8.97 -9.30
CA PRO A 214 -10.66 -7.92 -9.86
C PRO A 214 -11.14 -6.98 -8.76
N SER A 215 -11.08 -5.68 -9.02
CA SER A 215 -11.55 -4.64 -8.12
C SER A 215 -12.83 -3.96 -8.59
N VAL A 216 -13.21 -4.17 -9.87
CA VAL A 216 -14.39 -3.58 -10.49
C VAL A 216 -15.39 -4.66 -10.88
N PHE A 217 -16.62 -4.52 -10.40
CA PHE A 217 -17.73 -5.44 -10.71
C PHE A 217 -18.90 -4.64 -11.25
N SER A 218 -19.49 -5.09 -12.36
CA SER A 218 -20.57 -4.35 -13.03
C SER A 218 -21.79 -5.21 -13.32
N LYS A 219 -22.94 -4.55 -13.32
CA LYS A 219 -24.24 -5.09 -13.79
C LYS A 219 -25.11 -3.95 -14.27
N THR A 220 -26.27 -4.26 -14.83
CA THR A 220 -27.24 -3.23 -15.27
C THR A 220 -28.57 -3.40 -14.56
N TYR A 221 -29.31 -2.29 -14.45
CA TYR A 221 -30.67 -2.20 -13.95
C TYR A 221 -31.60 -1.55 -14.97
N ASN A 222 -32.87 -1.46 -14.70
CA ASN A 222 -33.87 -0.79 -15.52
C ASN A 222 -33.80 -1.20 -17.00
N LYS A 223 -33.85 -2.53 -17.27
CA LYS A 223 -33.77 -3.13 -18.63
C LYS A 223 -32.50 -2.72 -19.40
N GLY A 224 -31.40 -2.45 -18.69
CA GLY A 224 -30.12 -2.10 -19.30
C GLY A 224 -29.83 -0.60 -19.35
N ARG A 225 -30.79 0.29 -19.05
CA ARG A 225 -30.61 1.75 -19.12
C ARG A 225 -29.69 2.32 -18.00
N ILE A 226 -29.61 1.64 -16.84
CA ILE A 226 -28.78 2.09 -15.72
C ILE A 226 -27.64 1.12 -15.45
N GLY A 227 -26.40 1.58 -15.58
CA GLY A 227 -25.19 0.88 -15.17
C GLY A 227 -25.00 0.91 -13.66
N TYR A 228 -24.42 -0.16 -13.11
CA TYR A 228 -23.96 -0.22 -11.73
C TYR A 228 -22.55 -0.74 -11.72
N ILE A 229 -21.67 -0.04 -11.02
CA ILE A 229 -20.25 -0.38 -10.87
C ILE A 229 -19.93 -0.43 -9.37
N LYS A 230 -19.52 -1.59 -8.86
CA LYS A 230 -18.93 -1.73 -7.52
C LYS A 230 -17.42 -1.70 -7.64
N ILE A 231 -16.77 -0.78 -6.92
CA ILE A 231 -15.32 -0.70 -6.81
C ILE A 231 -14.94 -1.07 -5.38
N THR A 232 -14.13 -2.11 -5.21
CA THR A 232 -13.79 -2.65 -3.88
C THR A 232 -12.49 -2.10 -3.32
N ALA A 233 -11.59 -1.61 -4.18
CA ALA A 233 -10.33 -0.95 -3.83
C ALA A 233 -9.79 -0.19 -5.05
N PHE A 234 -8.91 0.78 -4.82
CA PHE A 234 -8.16 1.48 -5.87
C PHE A 234 -6.78 0.83 -6.03
N LEU A 235 -6.75 -0.32 -6.71
CA LEU A 235 -5.55 -1.09 -7.03
C LEU A 235 -4.93 -0.60 -8.36
N GLU A 236 -3.73 -1.05 -8.68
CA GLU A 236 -3.02 -0.63 -9.90
C GLU A 236 -3.83 -0.84 -11.18
N ASN A 237 -4.55 -1.96 -11.28
CA ASN A 237 -5.36 -2.31 -12.46
C ASN A 237 -6.79 -1.75 -12.44
N THR A 238 -7.24 -1.12 -11.33
CA THR A 238 -8.64 -0.68 -11.16
C THR A 238 -9.07 0.34 -12.20
N ALA A 239 -8.21 1.31 -12.54
CA ALA A 239 -8.52 2.32 -13.56
C ALA A 239 -8.80 1.65 -14.92
N LYS A 240 -7.97 0.70 -15.35
CA LYS A 240 -8.15 -0.03 -16.60
C LYS A 240 -9.45 -0.85 -16.61
N GLU A 241 -9.79 -1.50 -15.50
CA GLU A 241 -11.05 -2.27 -15.38
C GLU A 241 -12.27 -1.33 -15.42
N PHE A 242 -12.17 -0.19 -14.75
CA PHE A 242 -13.21 0.83 -14.70
C PHE A 242 -13.46 1.47 -16.06
N ILE A 243 -12.42 1.96 -16.74
CA ILE A 243 -12.51 2.56 -18.07
C ILE A 243 -13.15 1.57 -19.06
N LYS A 244 -12.66 0.33 -19.10
CA LYS A 244 -13.25 -0.73 -19.94
C LYS A 244 -14.74 -0.96 -19.62
N THR A 245 -15.15 -0.77 -18.37
CA THR A 245 -16.55 -0.93 -17.98
C THR A 245 -17.39 0.25 -18.45
N LEU A 246 -16.88 1.48 -18.36
CA LEU A 246 -17.53 2.68 -18.90
C LEU A 246 -17.69 2.58 -20.42
N ASP A 247 -16.64 2.22 -21.17
CA ASP A 247 -16.70 2.04 -22.63
C ASP A 247 -17.75 1.02 -23.03
N LYS A 248 -17.88 -0.07 -22.24
CA LYS A 248 -18.93 -1.07 -22.47
C LYS A 248 -20.33 -0.48 -22.21
N PHE A 249 -20.48 0.39 -21.20
CA PHE A 249 -21.76 1.02 -20.91
C PHE A 249 -22.16 2.00 -21.99
N GLU A 250 -21.23 2.84 -22.47
CA GLU A 250 -21.46 3.75 -23.61
C GLU A 250 -21.89 2.97 -24.87
N LYS A 251 -21.14 1.90 -25.22
CA LYS A 251 -21.47 1.05 -26.36
C LYS A 251 -22.85 0.40 -26.28
N ASN A 252 -23.34 0.14 -25.05
CA ASN A 252 -24.66 -0.46 -24.83
C ASN A 252 -25.74 0.60 -24.51
N SER A 253 -25.48 1.88 -24.79
CA SER A 253 -26.42 2.99 -24.60
C SER A 253 -26.99 3.05 -23.17
N VAL A 254 -26.13 2.87 -22.16
CA VAL A 254 -26.46 3.12 -20.77
C VAL A 254 -26.65 4.63 -20.59
N GLU A 255 -27.73 5.04 -19.93
CA GLU A 255 -28.15 6.43 -19.80
C GLU A 255 -27.83 7.05 -18.45
N GLY A 256 -27.43 6.25 -17.45
CA GLY A 256 -27.00 6.71 -16.12
C GLY A 256 -26.20 5.65 -15.40
N VAL A 257 -25.32 6.05 -14.48
CA VAL A 257 -24.43 5.12 -13.76
C VAL A 257 -24.50 5.32 -12.25
N VAL A 258 -24.65 4.21 -11.51
CA VAL A 258 -24.45 4.17 -10.04
C VAL A 258 -23.07 3.55 -9.75
N ILE A 259 -22.21 4.29 -9.04
CA ILE A 259 -20.90 3.84 -8.60
C ILE A 259 -20.96 3.55 -7.10
N ASP A 260 -20.73 2.30 -6.70
CA ASP A 260 -20.77 1.86 -5.30
C ASP A 260 -19.35 1.78 -4.71
N LEU A 261 -19.05 2.73 -3.82
CA LEU A 261 -17.79 2.82 -3.05
C LEU A 261 -17.97 2.45 -1.58
N ARG A 262 -19.12 1.91 -1.21
CA ARG A 262 -19.35 1.44 0.17
C ARG A 262 -18.36 0.32 0.52
N ASP A 263 -17.78 0.43 1.71
CA ASP A 263 -16.75 -0.46 2.26
C ASP A 263 -15.43 -0.46 1.45
N ASN A 264 -15.18 0.57 0.65
CA ASN A 264 -13.94 0.77 -0.07
C ASN A 264 -13.03 1.75 0.71
N GLY A 265 -11.99 1.23 1.34
CA GLY A 265 -11.02 2.00 2.13
C GLY A 265 -10.00 2.80 1.29
N GLY A 266 -10.15 2.88 -0.03
CA GLY A 266 -9.26 3.59 -0.93
C GLY A 266 -8.20 2.69 -1.59
N GLY A 267 -7.00 3.21 -1.73
CA GLY A 267 -5.87 2.59 -2.41
C GLY A 267 -4.95 3.64 -3.03
N PHE A 268 -4.47 3.41 -4.24
CA PHE A 268 -3.64 4.36 -4.97
C PHE A 268 -4.40 5.61 -5.39
N VAL A 269 -3.87 6.79 -5.02
CA VAL A 269 -4.43 8.07 -5.47
C VAL A 269 -4.29 8.25 -6.98
N GLY A 270 -3.16 7.85 -7.57
CA GLY A 270 -2.96 7.87 -9.02
C GLY A 270 -3.99 7.06 -9.79
N THR A 271 -4.48 5.95 -9.21
CA THR A 271 -5.57 5.17 -9.81
C THR A 271 -6.89 5.95 -9.80
N ALA A 272 -7.20 6.64 -8.69
CA ALA A 272 -8.39 7.51 -8.63
C ALA A 272 -8.27 8.67 -9.63
N TYR A 273 -7.08 9.29 -9.74
CA TYR A 273 -6.79 10.33 -10.72
C TYR A 273 -7.04 9.86 -12.15
N ASN A 274 -6.50 8.72 -12.56
CA ASN A 274 -6.70 8.18 -13.91
C ASN A 274 -8.18 7.88 -14.21
N MET A 275 -8.96 7.48 -13.20
CA MET A 275 -10.40 7.27 -13.36
C MET A 275 -11.16 8.60 -13.49
N LEU A 276 -10.76 9.63 -12.75
CA LEU A 276 -11.32 10.99 -12.84
C LEU A 276 -11.00 11.61 -14.20
N ASN A 277 -9.79 11.42 -14.70
CA ASN A 277 -9.36 11.89 -16.02
C ASN A 277 -10.20 11.33 -17.17
N ARG A 278 -10.79 10.12 -17.00
CA ARG A 278 -11.71 9.52 -17.98
C ARG A 278 -13.13 10.13 -17.93
N ILE A 279 -13.51 10.75 -16.81
CA ILE A 279 -14.87 11.25 -16.61
C ILE A 279 -14.93 12.77 -16.81
N LEU A 280 -14.00 13.51 -16.22
CA LEU A 280 -14.00 14.95 -16.18
C LEU A 280 -13.32 15.53 -17.44
N PRO A 281 -13.75 16.72 -17.91
CA PRO A 281 -13.03 17.43 -18.97
C PRO A 281 -11.62 17.83 -18.50
N SER A 282 -10.73 18.11 -19.45
CA SER A 282 -9.39 18.62 -19.17
C SER A 282 -9.43 19.96 -18.44
N GLY A 283 -8.51 20.17 -17.50
CA GLY A 283 -8.34 21.41 -16.74
C GLY A 283 -9.14 21.49 -15.45
N GLU A 284 -9.96 20.47 -15.11
CA GLU A 284 -10.70 20.45 -13.86
C GLU A 284 -9.81 20.07 -12.68
N THR A 285 -9.90 20.80 -11.57
CA THR A 285 -9.19 20.44 -10.33
C THR A 285 -9.82 19.20 -9.72
N VAL A 286 -8.99 18.21 -9.39
CA VAL A 286 -9.46 16.95 -8.78
C VAL A 286 -9.13 16.85 -7.30
N PHE A 287 -7.98 17.35 -6.88
CA PHE A 287 -7.56 17.49 -5.48
C PHE A 287 -6.28 18.33 -5.39
N SER A 288 -5.90 18.71 -4.17
CA SER A 288 -4.60 19.35 -3.91
C SER A 288 -3.90 18.63 -2.76
N PHE A 289 -2.57 18.46 -2.84
CA PHE A 289 -1.74 18.06 -1.72
C PHE A 289 -1.10 19.27 -1.05
N GLN A 290 -1.02 19.24 0.28
CA GLN A 290 -0.21 20.16 1.07
C GLN A 290 0.83 19.36 1.84
N TYR A 291 2.10 19.66 1.59
CA TYR A 291 3.26 19.04 2.24
C TYR A 291 3.58 19.70 3.57
N GLY A 292 4.42 19.05 4.41
CA GLY A 292 4.81 19.58 5.71
C GLY A 292 5.57 20.92 5.67
N ASN A 293 6.23 21.22 4.56
CA ASN A 293 6.88 22.53 4.32
C ASN A 293 5.90 23.66 3.93
N GLY A 294 4.60 23.36 3.84
CA GLY A 294 3.55 24.30 3.44
C GLY A 294 3.32 24.42 1.93
N GLU A 295 4.13 23.76 1.11
CA GLU A 295 3.95 23.71 -0.35
C GLU A 295 2.62 23.05 -0.70
N VAL A 296 1.91 23.61 -1.69
CA VAL A 296 0.63 23.07 -2.19
C VAL A 296 0.80 22.70 -3.65
N GLU A 297 0.56 21.42 -3.93
CA GLU A 297 0.52 20.87 -5.29
C GLU A 297 -0.93 20.60 -5.69
N ARG A 298 -1.38 21.26 -6.77
CA ARG A 298 -2.73 21.06 -7.32
C ARG A 298 -2.69 20.05 -8.45
N HIS A 299 -3.57 19.07 -8.38
CA HIS A 299 -3.76 18.09 -9.43
C HIS A 299 -5.01 18.42 -10.23
N ILE A 300 -4.82 18.59 -11.53
CA ILE A 300 -5.87 18.87 -12.50
C ILE A 300 -5.95 17.74 -13.51
N THR A 301 -7.11 17.56 -14.14
CA THR A 301 -7.27 16.63 -15.24
C THR A 301 -6.46 17.09 -16.45
N GLU A 302 -5.81 16.15 -17.12
CA GLU A 302 -4.98 16.39 -18.30
C GLU A 302 -5.68 15.85 -19.55
N ASP A 303 -5.37 16.46 -20.70
CA ASP A 303 -5.80 15.94 -21.98
C ASP A 303 -4.84 14.81 -22.42
N ASP A 304 -5.17 13.59 -22.04
CA ASP A 304 -4.41 12.38 -22.41
C ASP A 304 -4.84 11.79 -23.77
N SER A 305 -5.81 12.41 -24.42
CA SER A 305 -6.43 11.84 -25.60
C SER A 305 -5.77 12.32 -26.90
N LEU A 306 -5.18 11.39 -27.64
CA LEU A 306 -5.03 11.49 -29.10
C LEU A 306 -6.39 11.41 -29.85
N GLU A 307 -7.50 11.26 -29.11
CA GLU A 307 -8.87 11.26 -29.57
C GLU A 307 -9.62 12.41 -28.86
N GLU A 308 -10.30 13.27 -29.65
CA GLU A 308 -11.09 14.42 -29.22
C GLU A 308 -11.83 14.20 -27.88
N ASP A 309 -11.76 15.18 -26.97
CA ASP A 309 -12.37 15.29 -25.64
C ASP A 309 -13.61 14.41 -25.42
N LYS A 310 -13.43 13.15 -25.07
CA LYS A 310 -14.53 12.28 -24.65
C LYS A 310 -14.80 12.45 -23.18
N VAL A 311 -15.52 13.52 -22.85
CA VAL A 311 -16.16 13.66 -21.55
C VAL A 311 -17.21 12.56 -21.39
N PHE A 312 -17.24 11.89 -20.24
CA PHE A 312 -18.29 10.94 -19.93
C PHE A 312 -19.57 11.69 -19.52
N ASP A 313 -20.41 12.04 -20.49
CA ASP A 313 -21.62 12.88 -20.31
C ASP A 313 -22.85 12.03 -19.92
N ILE A 314 -22.69 11.11 -18.97
CA ILE A 314 -23.78 10.31 -18.43
C ILE A 314 -23.94 10.59 -16.94
N PRO A 315 -25.15 10.87 -16.43
CA PRO A 315 -25.40 11.15 -15.02
C PRO A 315 -24.83 10.07 -14.08
N ILE A 316 -24.11 10.51 -13.04
CA ILE A 316 -23.47 9.62 -12.06
C ILE A 316 -24.10 9.85 -10.68
N CYS A 317 -24.38 8.74 -9.98
CA CYS A 317 -24.72 8.74 -8.57
C CYS A 317 -23.73 7.84 -7.81
N ILE A 318 -23.08 8.36 -6.77
CA ILE A 318 -22.08 7.62 -6.00
C ILE A 318 -22.67 7.18 -4.66
N MET A 319 -22.47 5.93 -4.29
CA MET A 319 -22.86 5.43 -2.97
C MET A 319 -21.64 5.31 -2.06
N ILE A 320 -21.72 5.92 -0.88
CA ILE A 320 -20.68 5.90 0.16
C ILE A 320 -21.24 5.46 1.50
N ASN A 321 -20.34 5.00 2.38
CA ASN A 321 -20.65 4.75 3.79
C ASN A 321 -19.44 5.10 4.69
N LYS A 322 -19.59 4.90 5.99
CA LYS A 322 -18.56 5.20 7.00
C LYS A 322 -17.21 4.47 6.81
N ASN A 323 -17.15 3.46 5.95
CA ASN A 323 -15.94 2.71 5.61
C ASN A 323 -15.36 3.15 4.25
N THR A 324 -15.99 4.11 3.57
CA THR A 324 -15.46 4.75 2.36
C THR A 324 -14.37 5.74 2.79
N ALA A 325 -13.12 5.57 2.32
CA ALA A 325 -11.98 6.35 2.82
C ALA A 325 -10.93 6.67 1.75
N SER A 326 -10.13 7.74 1.97
CA SER A 326 -8.90 8.03 1.21
C SER A 326 -9.17 8.24 -0.30
N ALA A 327 -8.52 7.49 -1.20
CA ALA A 327 -8.72 7.59 -2.65
C ALA A 327 -10.20 7.50 -3.08
N SER A 328 -11.03 6.75 -2.33
CA SER A 328 -12.49 6.73 -2.56
C SER A 328 -13.16 8.06 -2.24
N GLU A 329 -12.65 8.77 -1.22
CA GLU A 329 -13.15 10.11 -0.87
C GLU A 329 -12.66 11.16 -1.87
N ILE A 330 -11.41 11.06 -2.34
CA ILE A 330 -10.89 11.89 -3.43
C ILE A 330 -11.75 11.70 -4.68
N PHE A 331 -12.00 10.47 -5.10
CA PHE A 331 -12.80 10.16 -6.28
C PHE A 331 -14.24 10.68 -6.18
N SER A 332 -14.92 10.44 -5.06
CA SER A 332 -16.30 10.89 -4.89
C SER A 332 -16.42 12.40 -4.69
N GLY A 333 -15.50 13.00 -3.93
CA GLY A 333 -15.47 14.44 -3.70
C GLY A 333 -15.16 15.21 -4.99
N ALA A 334 -14.18 14.77 -5.77
CA ALA A 334 -13.85 15.42 -7.04
C ALA A 334 -15.01 15.42 -8.02
N LEU A 335 -15.76 14.34 -8.16
CA LEU A 335 -16.93 14.29 -9.05
C LEU A 335 -18.08 15.14 -8.53
N ARG A 336 -18.33 15.17 -7.21
CA ARG A 336 -19.35 16.01 -6.60
C ARG A 336 -19.04 17.50 -6.79
N ASP A 337 -17.83 17.93 -6.44
CA ASP A 337 -17.45 19.34 -6.40
C ASP A 337 -17.34 19.95 -7.80
N ASN A 338 -17.04 19.14 -8.82
CA ASN A 338 -17.11 19.53 -10.23
C ASN A 338 -18.53 19.37 -10.83
N GLY A 339 -19.54 18.97 -10.04
CA GLY A 339 -20.93 18.90 -10.50
C GLY A 339 -21.29 17.68 -11.36
N TYR A 340 -20.44 16.65 -11.40
CA TYR A 340 -20.62 15.44 -12.21
C TYR A 340 -21.31 14.29 -11.48
N ALA A 341 -21.46 14.36 -10.16
CA ALA A 341 -22.12 13.29 -9.41
C ALA A 341 -22.86 13.80 -8.18
N GLU A 342 -23.98 13.16 -7.85
CA GLU A 342 -24.66 13.25 -6.56
C GLU A 342 -24.27 12.08 -5.67
N ILE A 343 -24.17 12.28 -4.36
CA ILE A 343 -23.74 11.29 -3.39
C ILE A 343 -24.91 10.81 -2.53
N VAL A 344 -25.08 9.49 -2.44
CA VAL A 344 -26.11 8.82 -1.60
C VAL A 344 -25.44 7.97 -0.54
N GLY A 345 -25.93 8.00 0.69
CA GLY A 345 -25.48 7.06 1.71
C GLY A 345 -25.26 7.66 3.09
N GLU A 346 -24.18 7.28 3.74
CA GLU A 346 -23.75 7.77 5.04
C GLU A 346 -22.44 8.55 4.91
N THR A 347 -22.19 9.49 5.83
CA THR A 347 -20.92 10.22 5.90
C THR A 347 -19.73 9.27 5.83
N SER A 348 -18.75 9.58 5.00
CA SER A 348 -17.54 8.78 4.80
C SER A 348 -16.61 8.81 6.01
N TYR A 349 -15.49 8.11 5.92
CA TYR A 349 -14.55 7.93 7.05
C TYR A 349 -13.85 9.22 7.46
N GLY A 350 -13.46 10.08 6.51
CA GLY A 350 -12.70 11.30 6.79
C GLY A 350 -11.19 11.08 6.93
N LYS A 351 -10.58 10.36 6.00
CA LYS A 351 -9.13 10.22 5.94
C LYS A 351 -8.56 11.30 5.02
N GLY A 352 -8.29 12.49 5.53
CA GLY A 352 -7.76 13.65 4.78
C GLY A 352 -6.24 13.72 4.71
N VAL A 353 -5.53 12.60 4.88
CA VAL A 353 -4.07 12.50 4.79
C VAL A 353 -3.64 11.41 3.81
N ALA A 354 -2.50 11.63 3.16
CA ALA A 354 -1.92 10.67 2.23
C ALA A 354 -0.53 10.23 2.68
N GLN A 355 -0.16 9.00 2.30
CA GLN A 355 1.10 8.38 2.65
C GLN A 355 1.94 8.14 1.40
N SER A 356 3.25 8.41 1.53
CA SER A 356 4.26 7.91 0.62
C SER A 356 4.87 6.62 1.15
N VAL A 357 5.34 5.77 0.26
CA VAL A 357 6.03 4.51 0.60
C VAL A 357 7.48 4.63 0.14
N PHE A 358 8.39 4.48 1.07
CA PHE A 358 9.83 4.53 0.85
C PHE A 358 10.44 3.15 1.10
N GLU A 359 11.36 2.72 0.27
CA GLU A 359 12.26 1.61 0.58
C GLU A 359 13.29 2.08 1.61
N ILE A 360 13.63 1.22 2.56
CA ILE A 360 14.69 1.47 3.55
C ILE A 360 15.89 0.63 3.18
N TYR A 361 17.03 1.31 3.06
CA TYR A 361 18.28 0.72 2.61
C TYR A 361 19.24 0.47 3.76
N GLU A 362 20.07 -0.57 3.62
CA GLU A 362 21.21 -0.79 4.51
C GLU A 362 22.26 0.32 4.31
N ASN A 363 22.96 0.69 5.39
CA ASN A 363 23.93 1.79 5.34
C ASN A 363 24.96 1.61 4.22
N ASN A 364 25.02 2.61 3.31
CA ASN A 364 25.95 2.69 2.18
C ASN A 364 25.87 1.51 1.17
N ASP A 365 24.77 0.78 1.13
CA ASP A 365 24.49 -0.28 0.17
C ASP A 365 23.09 -0.06 -0.43
N ASP A 366 22.88 -0.50 -1.68
CA ASP A 366 21.58 -0.48 -2.37
C ASP A 366 20.67 -1.66 -1.94
N THR A 367 21.04 -2.35 -0.85
CA THR A 367 20.26 -3.48 -0.33
C THR A 367 19.03 -2.99 0.42
N VAL A 368 17.85 -3.31 -0.08
CA VAL A 368 16.57 -3.02 0.59
C VAL A 368 16.40 -3.96 1.79
N ILE A 369 16.30 -3.38 2.99
CA ILE A 369 16.11 -4.11 4.26
C ILE A 369 14.68 -4.02 4.80
N GLY A 370 13.89 -3.05 4.32
CA GLY A 370 12.51 -2.84 4.74
C GLY A 370 11.82 -1.74 3.95
N GLY A 371 10.70 -1.26 4.47
CA GLY A 371 9.96 -0.15 3.90
C GLY A 371 9.27 0.72 4.95
N LEU A 372 9.07 1.96 4.62
CA LEU A 372 8.37 2.94 5.42
C LEU A 372 7.18 3.48 4.65
N LYS A 373 5.96 3.20 5.11
CA LYS A 373 4.77 3.95 4.73
C LYS A 373 4.62 5.09 5.72
N LEU A 374 4.70 6.33 5.26
CA LEU A 374 4.75 7.54 6.08
C LEU A 374 3.71 8.54 5.64
N THR A 375 3.00 9.17 6.56
CA THR A 375 2.12 10.31 6.27
C THR A 375 2.98 11.52 5.90
N THR A 376 2.91 11.92 4.63
CA THR A 376 3.77 12.96 4.06
C THR A 376 3.00 14.22 3.66
N MET A 377 1.66 14.13 3.55
CA MET A 377 0.86 15.25 3.08
C MET A 377 -0.59 15.17 3.57
N LYS A 378 -1.26 16.30 3.62
CA LYS A 378 -2.72 16.43 3.66
C LYS A 378 -3.26 16.61 2.26
N TYR A 379 -4.51 16.22 2.03
CA TYR A 379 -5.18 16.55 0.78
C TYR A 379 -6.48 17.33 1.02
N TYR A 380 -6.83 18.08 0.01
CA TYR A 380 -8.03 18.91 -0.06
C TYR A 380 -8.81 18.55 -1.31
N LEU A 381 -10.12 18.59 -1.22
CA LEU A 381 -11.03 18.44 -2.36
C LEU A 381 -11.00 19.70 -3.25
N PRO A 382 -11.62 19.67 -4.44
CA PRO A 382 -11.62 20.82 -5.36
C PRO A 382 -12.16 22.12 -4.76
N ASP A 383 -13.15 22.04 -3.89
CA ASP A 383 -13.72 23.20 -3.16
C ASP A 383 -12.78 23.79 -2.09
N GLY A 384 -11.63 23.15 -1.83
CA GLY A 384 -10.65 23.54 -0.82
C GLY A 384 -10.95 23.02 0.58
N GLU A 385 -12.01 22.23 0.77
CA GLU A 385 -12.34 21.67 2.08
C GLU A 385 -11.44 20.51 2.46
N SER A 386 -11.02 20.50 3.72
CA SER A 386 -10.36 19.33 4.31
C SER A 386 -11.39 18.38 4.90
N ILE A 387 -11.42 17.18 4.41
CA ILE A 387 -12.30 16.13 4.97
C ILE A 387 -11.70 15.40 6.16
N ASN A 388 -10.50 15.78 6.61
CA ASN A 388 -9.78 15.06 7.66
C ASN A 388 -10.58 15.01 8.97
N LYS A 389 -10.90 13.78 9.42
CA LYS A 389 -11.75 13.49 10.59
C LYS A 389 -13.22 13.98 10.48
N ILE A 390 -13.63 14.48 9.31
CA ILE A 390 -14.97 14.98 9.03
C ILE A 390 -15.71 14.04 8.07
N GLY A 391 -15.05 13.65 6.98
CA GLY A 391 -15.63 12.86 5.90
C GLY A 391 -16.50 13.67 4.94
N ILE A 392 -16.91 13.03 3.86
CA ILE A 392 -17.83 13.59 2.88
C ILE A 392 -19.25 13.35 3.37
N THR A 393 -20.02 14.44 3.52
CA THR A 393 -21.45 14.34 3.79
C THR A 393 -22.19 14.08 2.46
N PRO A 394 -23.00 13.01 2.37
CA PRO A 394 -23.77 12.73 1.15
C PRO A 394 -24.90 13.75 0.95
N ASP A 395 -25.24 14.04 -0.32
CA ASP A 395 -26.39 14.87 -0.70
C ASP A 395 -27.69 14.25 -0.24
N TYR A 396 -27.80 12.93 -0.33
CA TYR A 396 -28.93 12.16 0.18
C TYR A 396 -28.49 11.21 1.29
N LYS A 397 -28.77 11.60 2.53
CA LYS A 397 -28.47 10.76 3.71
C LYS A 397 -29.43 9.58 3.79
N VAL A 398 -28.93 8.38 3.60
CA VAL A 398 -29.68 7.13 3.66
C VAL A 398 -28.90 6.12 4.50
N LYS A 399 -29.49 5.67 5.62
CA LYS A 399 -28.91 4.61 6.43
C LYS A 399 -29.25 3.24 5.85
N ASP A 400 -28.26 2.37 5.82
CA ASP A 400 -28.49 0.96 5.49
C ASP A 400 -29.19 0.26 6.67
N ASN A 401 -30.39 -0.27 6.42
CA ASN A 401 -31.12 -1.02 7.43
C ASN A 401 -30.81 -2.51 7.33
N LYS A 402 -29.82 -2.96 8.07
CA LYS A 402 -29.38 -4.37 8.09
C LYS A 402 -30.47 -5.39 8.48
N LYS A 403 -31.66 -4.92 8.90
CA LYS A 403 -32.82 -5.78 9.25
C LYS A 403 -33.71 -6.06 8.05
N THR A 404 -33.55 -5.33 6.94
CA THR A 404 -34.30 -5.54 5.70
C THR A 404 -33.46 -6.32 4.69
N VAL A 405 -34.12 -6.97 3.73
CA VAL A 405 -33.46 -7.61 2.57
C VAL A 405 -33.18 -6.57 1.47
N LYS A 406 -33.76 -5.39 1.60
CA LYS A 406 -33.64 -4.31 0.64
C LYS A 406 -32.36 -3.51 0.89
N ASP A 407 -31.73 -3.07 -0.17
CA ASP A 407 -30.62 -2.12 -0.17
C ASP A 407 -31.22 -0.71 -0.38
N GLU A 408 -31.58 -0.03 0.71
CA GLU A 408 -32.25 1.27 0.67
C GLU A 408 -31.37 2.34 0.01
N GLN A 409 -30.07 2.27 0.16
CA GLN A 409 -29.12 3.18 -0.47
C GLN A 409 -29.08 2.97 -1.97
N LEU A 410 -29.04 1.74 -2.45
CA LEU A 410 -29.10 1.43 -3.87
C LEU A 410 -30.46 1.82 -4.49
N GLU A 411 -31.57 1.54 -3.79
CA GLU A 411 -32.90 1.95 -4.25
C GLU A 411 -32.99 3.48 -4.43
N LYS A 412 -32.40 4.24 -3.47
CA LYS A 412 -32.33 5.71 -3.56
C LYS A 412 -31.47 6.17 -4.72
N ALA A 413 -30.27 5.63 -4.88
CA ALA A 413 -29.36 5.96 -5.98
C ALA A 413 -30.01 5.69 -7.37
N LEU A 414 -30.63 4.53 -7.52
CA LEU A 414 -31.36 4.19 -8.74
C LEU A 414 -32.55 5.12 -8.98
N LYS A 415 -33.20 5.60 -7.92
CA LYS A 415 -34.32 6.57 -8.05
C LYS A 415 -33.82 7.92 -8.53
N GLU A 416 -32.70 8.40 -7.99
CA GLU A 416 -32.17 9.72 -8.40
C GLU A 416 -31.71 9.70 -9.85
N ILE A 417 -30.96 8.66 -10.27
CA ILE A 417 -30.59 8.51 -11.68
C ILE A 417 -31.83 8.47 -12.60
N ARG A 418 -32.90 7.74 -12.21
CA ARG A 418 -34.12 7.72 -13.06
C ARG A 418 -34.74 9.09 -13.26
N LYS A 419 -34.77 9.94 -12.25
CA LYS A 419 -35.32 11.30 -12.37
C LYS A 419 -34.56 12.16 -13.39
N ILE A 420 -33.26 11.88 -13.60
CA ILE A 420 -32.43 12.64 -14.52
C ILE A 420 -32.61 12.13 -15.96
N ILE A 421 -32.79 10.81 -16.13
CA ILE A 421 -32.89 10.18 -17.47
C ILE A 421 -34.32 10.03 -17.98
N GLU A 422 -35.35 10.30 -17.19
CA GLU A 422 -36.77 10.34 -17.53
C GLU A 422 -37.26 11.75 -17.76
#